data_ff57b75c7d913e0fd8faab87f8faeee8
#
_entry.id   ff57b75c7d913e0fd8faab87f8faeee8
#
_cell.length_a   1.000
_cell.length_b   1.000
_cell.length_c   1.000
_cell.angle_alpha   90.00
_cell.angle_beta   90.00
_cell.angle_gamma   90.00
#
_symmetry.space_group_name_H-M   'P 1'
#
loop_
_entity.id
_entity.type
_entity.pdbx_description
1 polymer ?
#
loop_
_entity_poly.entity_id
_entity_poly.type
_entity_poly.pdbx_seq_one_letter_code
_entity_poly.pdbx_strand_id
1 'polypeptide(L)'
;MELFDLSGRVAVITGSSRGIGKAIAERLAEHGARVVISSRKPGPCDEVASAINAKHGEGRAIAVPANIASKEELQRLVDETRAAFGKIDILVCNAATNPYAGPMAGITDEQFGKILQNNVVSNHWLIQMVSPEMLERKDGSIIIVSSIGGLRGNALIGAYNVSKAADMQLARNLAVEWGPSNVRVNCIAPGLVQTDFAKYLWENPELLKQVTDPAPLKRIGQPDEIAGAAVYLASPASSYMTGQTLVVDGGITIAW
;
A
#
# COMPACT_ATOMS: atom_id res chain seq x y z
N MET A 1 -0.45 -0.92 -24.98
CA MET A 1 -0.34 -1.53 -23.65
C MET A 1 1.07 -1.51 -23.07
N GLU A 2 2.08 -1.20 -23.86
CA GLU A 2 3.50 -1.16 -23.40
C GLU A 2 3.75 -0.30 -22.16
N LEU A 3 3.07 0.85 -22.02
CA LEU A 3 3.25 1.75 -20.88
C LEU A 3 2.82 1.14 -19.54
N PHE A 4 1.92 0.17 -19.53
CA PHE A 4 1.42 -0.49 -18.32
C PHE A 4 1.91 -1.94 -18.21
N ASP A 5 2.81 -2.37 -19.09
CA ASP A 5 3.38 -3.72 -19.04
C ASP A 5 4.33 -3.85 -17.85
N LEU A 6 4.12 -4.88 -17.06
CA LEU A 6 4.92 -5.25 -15.89
C LEU A 6 5.59 -6.62 -16.06
N SER A 7 5.64 -7.14 -17.31
CA SER A 7 6.27 -8.41 -17.62
C SER A 7 7.73 -8.43 -17.14
N GLY A 8 8.12 -9.50 -16.45
CA GLY A 8 9.44 -9.64 -15.87
C GLY A 8 9.69 -8.83 -14.58
N ARG A 9 8.73 -8.05 -14.10
CA ARG A 9 8.81 -7.35 -12.81
C ARG A 9 8.37 -8.24 -11.66
N VAL A 10 8.98 -8.03 -10.50
CA VAL A 10 8.66 -8.70 -9.24
C VAL A 10 8.15 -7.67 -8.24
N ALA A 11 6.95 -7.90 -7.70
CA ALA A 11 6.30 -7.01 -6.75
C ALA A 11 6.09 -7.67 -5.40
N VAL A 12 6.50 -7.02 -4.32
CA VAL A 12 6.16 -7.37 -2.94
C VAL A 12 5.04 -6.46 -2.45
N ILE A 13 3.95 -7.03 -1.94
CA ILE A 13 2.79 -6.27 -1.46
C ILE A 13 2.47 -6.68 -0.02
N THR A 14 2.61 -5.78 0.94
CA THR A 14 2.22 -6.04 2.33
C THR A 14 0.72 -5.86 2.53
N GLY A 15 0.11 -6.67 3.41
CA GLY A 15 -1.33 -6.63 3.67
C GLY A 15 -2.18 -7.07 2.48
N SER A 16 -1.68 -7.98 1.65
CA SER A 16 -2.25 -8.35 0.36
C SER A 16 -3.16 -9.59 0.40
N SER A 17 -3.52 -10.11 1.57
CA SER A 17 -4.48 -11.21 1.68
C SER A 17 -5.94 -10.79 1.53
N ARG A 18 -6.24 -9.47 1.51
CA ARG A 18 -7.60 -8.92 1.36
C ARG A 18 -7.58 -7.43 0.98
N GLY A 19 -8.77 -6.88 0.65
CA GLY A 19 -8.99 -5.45 0.43
C GLY A 19 -8.10 -4.85 -0.65
N ILE A 20 -7.59 -3.63 -0.40
CA ILE A 20 -6.77 -2.88 -1.36
C ILE A 20 -5.52 -3.64 -1.76
N GLY A 21 -4.80 -4.22 -0.79
CA GLY A 21 -3.57 -4.96 -1.08
C GLY A 21 -3.79 -6.19 -1.97
N LYS A 22 -4.90 -6.94 -1.76
CA LYS A 22 -5.29 -8.05 -2.64
C LYS A 22 -5.58 -7.55 -4.05
N ALA A 23 -6.41 -6.53 -4.20
CA ALA A 23 -6.74 -5.97 -5.50
C ALA A 23 -5.48 -5.46 -6.24
N ILE A 24 -4.54 -4.80 -5.52
CA ILE A 24 -3.26 -4.38 -6.10
C ILE A 24 -2.48 -5.60 -6.62
N ALA A 25 -2.36 -6.67 -5.82
CA ALA A 25 -1.62 -7.86 -6.23
C ALA A 25 -2.25 -8.52 -7.48
N GLU A 26 -3.58 -8.65 -7.51
CA GLU A 26 -4.31 -9.19 -8.66
C GLU A 26 -4.09 -8.37 -9.93
N ARG A 27 -4.16 -7.03 -9.84
CA ARG A 27 -3.96 -6.15 -11.01
C ARG A 27 -2.50 -6.10 -11.46
N LEU A 28 -1.53 -6.08 -10.56
CA LEU A 28 -0.12 -6.16 -10.95
C LEU A 28 0.18 -7.49 -11.66
N ALA A 29 -0.39 -8.61 -11.19
CA ALA A 29 -0.24 -9.91 -11.84
C ALA A 29 -0.91 -9.95 -13.22
N GLU A 30 -2.09 -9.36 -13.38
CA GLU A 30 -2.80 -9.21 -14.66
C GLU A 30 -1.97 -8.43 -15.70
N HIS A 31 -1.20 -7.44 -15.24
CA HIS A 31 -0.27 -6.66 -16.08
C HIS A 31 1.11 -7.32 -16.27
N GLY A 32 1.29 -8.57 -15.84
CA GLY A 32 2.48 -9.36 -16.12
C GLY A 32 3.50 -9.49 -15.00
N ALA A 33 3.32 -8.82 -13.86
CA ALA A 33 4.24 -8.95 -12.74
C ALA A 33 4.13 -10.33 -12.06
N ARG A 34 5.25 -10.81 -11.49
CA ARG A 34 5.23 -11.83 -10.45
C ARG A 34 5.02 -11.13 -9.11
N VAL A 35 4.13 -11.66 -8.28
CA VAL A 35 3.70 -10.99 -7.05
C VAL A 35 3.92 -11.85 -5.81
N VAL A 36 4.30 -11.21 -4.71
CA VAL A 36 4.44 -11.84 -3.40
C VAL A 36 3.32 -11.36 -2.49
N ILE A 37 2.50 -12.31 -2.06
CA ILE A 37 1.37 -12.07 -1.17
C ILE A 37 1.83 -12.20 0.27
N SER A 38 1.71 -11.11 1.02
CA SER A 38 2.18 -11.08 2.40
C SER A 38 1.16 -10.47 3.36
N SER A 39 0.83 -11.20 4.39
CA SER A 39 0.10 -10.76 5.59
C SER A 39 0.42 -11.70 6.76
N ARG A 40 -0.13 -11.43 7.94
CA ARG A 40 0.17 -12.22 9.16
C ARG A 40 -0.33 -13.67 9.13
N LYS A 41 -1.38 -13.96 8.36
CA LYS A 41 -2.02 -15.30 8.34
C LYS A 41 -1.64 -16.04 7.06
N PRO A 42 -1.02 -17.23 7.14
CA PRO A 42 -0.63 -18.02 5.97
C PRO A 42 -1.82 -18.36 5.06
N GLY A 43 -2.85 -19.04 5.55
CA GLY A 43 -3.97 -19.53 4.75
C GLY A 43 -4.57 -18.49 3.80
N PRO A 44 -5.00 -17.29 4.26
CA PRO A 44 -5.49 -16.26 3.35
C PRO A 44 -4.45 -15.74 2.34
N CYS A 45 -3.15 -15.84 2.62
CA CYS A 45 -2.11 -15.53 1.63
C CYS A 45 -2.03 -16.61 0.56
N ASP A 46 -2.08 -17.88 0.98
CA ASP A 46 -2.04 -19.04 0.06
C ASP A 46 -3.26 -19.05 -0.87
N GLU A 47 -4.46 -18.75 -0.35
CA GLU A 47 -5.68 -18.62 -1.14
C GLU A 47 -5.55 -17.58 -2.26
N VAL A 48 -5.02 -16.39 -1.95
CA VAL A 48 -4.84 -15.33 -2.94
C VAL A 48 -3.76 -15.71 -3.96
N ALA A 49 -2.63 -16.25 -3.52
CA ALA A 49 -1.57 -16.68 -4.42
C ALA A 49 -2.05 -17.79 -5.36
N SER A 50 -2.80 -18.79 -4.85
CA SER A 50 -3.37 -19.85 -5.64
C SER A 50 -4.39 -19.35 -6.67
N ALA A 51 -5.25 -18.39 -6.28
CA ALA A 51 -6.21 -17.78 -7.19
C ALA A 51 -5.51 -17.00 -8.33
N ILE A 52 -4.45 -16.27 -8.04
CA ILE A 52 -3.64 -15.57 -9.04
C ILE A 52 -2.96 -16.57 -9.98
N ASN A 53 -2.37 -17.64 -9.45
CA ASN A 53 -1.72 -18.67 -10.25
C ASN A 53 -2.73 -19.40 -11.17
N ALA A 54 -3.91 -19.72 -10.67
CA ALA A 54 -4.96 -20.34 -11.48
C ALA A 54 -5.41 -19.46 -12.66
N LYS A 55 -5.40 -18.11 -12.47
CA LYS A 55 -5.83 -17.16 -13.50
C LYS A 55 -4.74 -16.78 -14.48
N HIS A 56 -3.50 -16.67 -14.02
CA HIS A 56 -2.38 -16.06 -14.77
C HIS A 56 -1.19 -16.99 -15.02
N GLY A 57 -1.29 -18.27 -14.62
CA GLY A 57 -0.28 -19.31 -14.78
C GLY A 57 0.58 -19.54 -13.53
N GLU A 58 1.06 -20.76 -13.38
CA GLU A 58 1.90 -21.19 -12.26
C GLU A 58 3.16 -20.33 -12.11
N GLY A 59 3.54 -20.06 -10.87
CA GLY A 59 4.71 -19.23 -10.56
C GLY A 59 4.49 -17.71 -10.75
N ARG A 60 3.25 -17.29 -11.00
CA ARG A 60 2.88 -15.86 -11.05
C ARG A 60 2.83 -15.24 -9.66
N ALA A 61 2.41 -16.00 -8.66
CA ALA A 61 2.31 -15.55 -7.28
C ALA A 61 2.87 -16.58 -6.30
N ILE A 62 3.49 -16.09 -5.23
CA ILE A 62 3.84 -16.89 -4.04
C ILE A 62 3.30 -16.22 -2.79
N ALA A 63 3.06 -17.01 -1.75
CA ALA A 63 2.71 -16.53 -0.43
C ALA A 63 3.92 -16.55 0.49
N VAL A 64 4.27 -15.41 1.07
CA VAL A 64 5.30 -15.29 2.12
C VAL A 64 4.69 -14.51 3.28
N PRO A 65 4.08 -15.19 4.25
CA PRO A 65 3.45 -14.54 5.40
C PRO A 65 4.47 -13.79 6.24
N ALA A 66 4.15 -12.55 6.64
CA ALA A 66 4.98 -11.76 7.53
C ALA A 66 4.15 -10.79 8.37
N ASN A 67 4.56 -10.63 9.63
CA ASN A 67 4.06 -9.58 10.51
C ASN A 67 4.92 -8.32 10.34
N ILE A 68 4.33 -7.23 9.86
CA ILE A 68 5.06 -5.97 9.64
C ILE A 68 5.65 -5.37 10.92
N ALA A 69 5.19 -5.79 12.10
CA ALA A 69 5.77 -5.36 13.38
C ALA A 69 7.09 -6.07 13.73
N SER A 70 7.45 -7.15 13.03
CA SER A 70 8.72 -7.88 13.19
C SER A 70 9.67 -7.57 12.06
N LYS A 71 10.81 -6.97 12.39
CA LYS A 71 11.87 -6.68 11.43
C LYS A 71 12.46 -7.96 10.83
N GLU A 72 12.55 -9.02 11.63
CA GLU A 72 13.05 -10.34 11.25
C GLU A 72 12.13 -11.01 10.23
N GLU A 73 10.79 -10.92 10.44
CA GLU A 73 9.85 -11.47 9.47
C GLU A 73 9.83 -10.67 8.15
N LEU A 74 10.04 -9.35 8.21
CA LEU A 74 10.21 -8.53 7.01
C LEU A 74 11.50 -8.88 6.26
N GLN A 75 12.59 -9.14 6.97
CA GLN A 75 13.84 -9.61 6.34
C GLN A 75 13.61 -10.96 5.65
N ARG A 76 12.96 -11.91 6.32
CA ARG A 76 12.61 -13.21 5.75
C ARG A 76 11.73 -13.06 4.50
N LEU A 77 10.73 -12.16 4.52
CA LEU A 77 9.90 -11.84 3.34
C LEU A 77 10.76 -11.42 2.14
N VAL A 78 11.73 -10.56 2.36
CA VAL A 78 12.63 -10.07 1.31
C VAL A 78 13.54 -11.21 0.80
N ASP A 79 14.11 -11.99 1.71
CA ASP A 79 15.04 -13.08 1.37
C ASP A 79 14.35 -14.21 0.60
N GLU A 80 13.16 -14.64 1.04
CA GLU A 80 12.35 -15.64 0.33
C GLU A 80 11.88 -15.13 -1.04
N THR A 81 11.56 -13.84 -1.16
CA THR A 81 11.23 -13.23 -2.47
C THR A 81 12.42 -13.30 -3.42
N ARG A 82 13.62 -12.94 -2.94
CA ARG A 82 14.85 -13.02 -3.74
C ARG A 82 15.19 -14.46 -4.13
N ALA A 83 15.03 -15.40 -3.21
CA ALA A 83 15.26 -16.81 -3.49
C ALA A 83 14.31 -17.34 -4.58
N ALA A 84 13.04 -16.94 -4.57
CA ALA A 84 12.03 -17.40 -5.52
C ALA A 84 12.11 -16.68 -6.88
N PHE A 85 12.38 -15.38 -6.89
CA PHE A 85 12.22 -14.55 -8.08
C PHE A 85 13.48 -13.78 -8.50
N GLY A 86 14.55 -13.84 -7.71
CA GLY A 86 15.86 -13.28 -8.01
C GLY A 86 16.03 -11.79 -7.73
N LYS A 87 14.93 -11.03 -7.60
CA LYS A 87 14.97 -9.57 -7.42
C LYS A 87 13.64 -9.04 -6.87
N ILE A 88 13.63 -7.76 -6.49
CA ILE A 88 12.41 -6.99 -6.19
C ILE A 88 12.47 -5.69 -7.01
N ASP A 89 11.48 -5.47 -7.88
CA ASP A 89 11.39 -4.26 -8.73
C ASP A 89 10.34 -3.27 -8.21
N ILE A 90 9.32 -3.79 -7.53
CA ILE A 90 8.17 -3.03 -7.04
C ILE A 90 7.93 -3.38 -5.58
N LEU A 91 7.85 -2.37 -4.73
CA LEU A 91 7.46 -2.54 -3.34
C LEU A 91 6.17 -1.76 -3.07
N VAL A 92 5.13 -2.44 -2.55
CA VAL A 92 3.89 -1.81 -2.11
C VAL A 92 3.73 -1.95 -0.60
N CYS A 93 3.99 -0.88 0.13
CA CYS A 93 3.74 -0.76 1.57
C CYS A 93 2.25 -0.42 1.78
N ASN A 94 1.40 -1.44 1.90
CA ASN A 94 -0.04 -1.26 2.06
C ASN A 94 -0.54 -1.65 3.46
N ALA A 95 0.13 -2.55 4.17
CA ALA A 95 -0.29 -2.96 5.49
C ALA A 95 -0.27 -1.79 6.49
N ALA A 96 -1.36 -1.61 7.23
CA ALA A 96 -1.49 -0.59 8.26
C ALA A 96 -2.40 -1.06 9.41
N THR A 97 -2.32 -0.36 10.54
CA THR A 97 -3.19 -0.58 11.69
C THR A 97 -3.73 0.75 12.22
N ASN A 98 -4.95 0.69 12.77
CA ASN A 98 -5.52 1.78 13.55
C ASN A 98 -6.29 1.19 14.76
N PRO A 99 -5.62 0.89 15.87
CA PRO A 99 -6.25 0.28 17.05
C PRO A 99 -7.04 1.25 17.91
N TYR A 100 -7.06 2.54 17.58
CA TYR A 100 -7.74 3.57 18.35
C TYR A 100 -8.62 4.48 17.49
N ALA A 101 -9.86 4.67 17.93
CA ALA A 101 -10.78 5.66 17.37
C ALA A 101 -11.37 6.49 18.52
N GLY A 102 -11.02 7.77 18.56
CA GLY A 102 -11.42 8.70 19.62
C GLY A 102 -10.58 9.98 19.60
N PRO A 103 -10.91 10.94 20.50
CA PRO A 103 -10.15 12.19 20.63
C PRO A 103 -8.67 11.94 20.96
N MET A 104 -7.77 12.75 20.41
CA MET A 104 -6.32 12.64 20.65
C MET A 104 -5.92 12.67 22.12
N ALA A 105 -6.66 13.39 22.96
CA ALA A 105 -6.42 13.45 24.40
C ALA A 105 -6.67 12.10 25.13
N GLY A 106 -7.37 11.16 24.50
CA GLY A 106 -7.70 9.86 25.11
C GLY A 106 -6.84 8.70 24.60
N ILE A 107 -5.94 8.94 23.63
CA ILE A 107 -5.05 7.88 23.14
C ILE A 107 -3.90 7.64 24.14
N THR A 108 -3.55 6.36 24.38
CA THR A 108 -2.39 6.02 25.21
C THR A 108 -1.09 6.08 24.37
N ASP A 109 0.04 6.29 25.05
CA ASP A 109 1.36 6.27 24.43
C ASP A 109 1.63 4.95 23.70
N GLU A 110 1.18 3.82 24.27
CA GLU A 110 1.30 2.50 23.66
C GLU A 110 0.52 2.41 22.34
N GLN A 111 -0.72 2.89 22.32
CA GLN A 111 -1.55 2.90 21.10
C GLN A 111 -0.95 3.81 20.04
N PHE A 112 -0.51 5.01 20.44
CA PHE A 112 0.14 5.96 19.55
C PHE A 112 1.44 5.38 18.97
N GLY A 113 2.31 4.85 19.83
CA GLY A 113 3.55 4.19 19.45
C GLY A 113 3.32 3.01 18.49
N LYS A 114 2.30 2.17 18.76
CA LYS A 114 1.93 1.04 17.89
C LYS A 114 1.48 1.48 16.50
N ILE A 115 0.73 2.58 16.40
CA ILE A 115 0.32 3.13 15.10
C ILE A 115 1.56 3.58 14.31
N LEU A 116 2.46 4.35 14.92
CA LEU A 116 3.68 4.80 14.25
C LEU A 116 4.61 3.65 13.90
N GLN A 117 4.79 2.69 14.82
CA GLN A 117 5.61 1.51 14.59
C GLN A 117 5.13 0.71 13.37
N ASN A 118 3.83 0.44 13.30
CA ASN A 118 3.28 -0.40 12.22
C ASN A 118 3.10 0.35 10.90
N ASN A 119 2.78 1.64 10.93
CA ASN A 119 2.44 2.34 9.70
C ASN A 119 3.63 3.10 9.09
N VAL A 120 4.61 3.48 9.91
CA VAL A 120 5.77 4.29 9.45
C VAL A 120 7.07 3.52 9.55
N VAL A 121 7.39 3.02 10.78
CA VAL A 121 8.69 2.37 11.01
C VAL A 121 8.81 1.07 10.24
N SER A 122 7.75 0.28 10.14
CA SER A 122 7.77 -0.96 9.35
C SER A 122 7.97 -0.69 7.86
N ASN A 123 7.34 0.36 7.32
CA ASN A 123 7.54 0.78 5.94
C ASN A 123 9.01 1.19 5.72
N HIS A 124 9.57 1.99 6.63
CA HIS A 124 10.99 2.36 6.58
C HIS A 124 11.90 1.13 6.58
N TRP A 125 11.69 0.17 7.47
CA TRP A 125 12.50 -1.05 7.51
C TRP A 125 12.47 -1.81 6.18
N LEU A 126 11.27 -2.06 5.67
CA LEU A 126 11.10 -2.83 4.43
C LEU A 126 11.71 -2.10 3.22
N ILE A 127 11.51 -0.78 3.15
CA ILE A 127 12.13 0.07 2.13
C ILE A 127 13.66 -0.03 2.17
N GLN A 128 14.27 0.05 3.37
CA GLN A 128 15.72 -0.08 3.56
C GLN A 128 16.24 -1.47 3.14
N MET A 129 15.47 -2.53 3.34
CA MET A 129 15.88 -3.90 2.95
C MET A 129 15.85 -4.10 1.43
N VAL A 130 14.97 -3.39 0.73
CA VAL A 130 14.75 -3.57 -0.72
C VAL A 130 15.53 -2.56 -1.57
N SER A 131 15.71 -1.34 -1.09
CA SER A 131 16.28 -0.24 -1.88
C SER A 131 17.72 -0.46 -2.39
N PRO A 132 18.65 -1.14 -1.70
CA PRO A 132 20.02 -1.28 -2.19
C PRO A 132 20.11 -1.88 -3.60
N GLU A 133 19.35 -2.93 -3.87
CA GLU A 133 19.33 -3.56 -5.20
C GLU A 133 18.66 -2.69 -6.27
N MET A 134 17.63 -1.91 -5.90
CA MET A 134 16.98 -0.97 -6.81
C MET A 134 17.93 0.18 -7.18
N LEU A 135 18.66 0.72 -6.20
CA LEU A 135 19.63 1.80 -6.39
C LEU A 135 20.81 1.35 -7.26
N GLU A 136 21.32 0.14 -7.03
CA GLU A 136 22.40 -0.44 -7.83
C GLU A 136 21.99 -0.62 -9.30
N ARG A 137 20.78 -1.17 -9.54
CA ARG A 137 20.24 -1.35 -10.90
C ARG A 137 19.77 -0.05 -11.54
N LYS A 138 19.62 1.03 -10.76
CA LYS A 138 18.96 2.29 -11.17
C LYS A 138 17.57 2.09 -11.74
N ASP A 139 16.80 1.22 -11.10
CA ASP A 139 15.45 0.86 -11.52
C ASP A 139 14.64 0.33 -10.33
N GLY A 140 13.54 0.98 -10.01
CA GLY A 140 12.65 0.57 -8.91
C GLY A 140 11.44 1.48 -8.75
N SER A 141 10.35 0.91 -8.24
CA SER A 141 9.15 1.67 -7.86
C SER A 141 8.68 1.29 -6.47
N ILE A 142 8.62 2.27 -5.57
CA ILE A 142 8.11 2.11 -4.20
C ILE A 142 6.81 2.89 -4.09
N ILE A 143 5.77 2.20 -3.64
CA ILE A 143 4.42 2.74 -3.50
C ILE A 143 4.00 2.58 -2.04
N ILE A 144 3.66 3.70 -1.38
CA ILE A 144 3.16 3.68 -0.02
C ILE A 144 1.66 3.98 -0.05
N VAL A 145 0.84 3.04 0.41
CA VAL A 145 -0.61 3.28 0.54
C VAL A 145 -0.84 4.07 1.82
N SER A 146 -1.00 5.38 1.63
CA SER A 146 -1.31 6.32 2.69
C SER A 146 -2.83 6.44 2.90
N SER A 147 -3.38 7.63 3.01
CA SER A 147 -4.80 7.95 3.15
C SER A 147 -5.02 9.44 2.93
N ILE A 148 -6.23 9.84 2.53
CA ILE A 148 -6.65 11.24 2.61
C ILE A 148 -6.58 11.78 4.05
N GLY A 149 -6.58 10.90 5.07
CA GLY A 149 -6.31 11.27 6.45
C GLY A 149 -4.94 11.91 6.68
N GLY A 150 -3.95 11.66 5.82
CA GLY A 150 -2.67 12.37 5.83
C GLY A 150 -2.73 13.81 5.28
N LEU A 151 -3.84 14.18 4.63
CA LEU A 151 -4.07 15.52 4.06
C LEU A 151 -5.08 16.34 4.84
N ARG A 152 -5.88 15.70 5.71
CA ARG A 152 -7.00 16.32 6.43
C ARG A 152 -6.99 15.96 7.91
N GLY A 153 -7.43 16.88 8.77
CA GLY A 153 -7.70 16.58 10.17
C GLY A 153 -8.97 15.73 10.35
N ASN A 154 -8.99 14.92 11.41
CA ASN A 154 -10.18 14.16 11.83
C ASN A 154 -10.15 14.01 13.35
N ALA A 155 -11.32 14.23 14.01
CA ALA A 155 -11.42 14.21 15.46
C ALA A 155 -11.29 12.81 16.09
N LEU A 156 -11.46 11.73 15.30
CA LEU A 156 -11.54 10.36 15.81
C LEU A 156 -10.32 9.49 15.47
N ILE A 157 -9.56 9.83 14.43
CA ILE A 157 -8.43 9.01 13.94
C ILE A 157 -7.13 9.83 13.81
N GLY A 158 -6.95 10.80 14.72
CA GLY A 158 -5.83 11.75 14.63
C GLY A 158 -4.44 11.09 14.57
N ALA A 159 -4.16 10.10 15.42
CA ALA A 159 -2.87 9.40 15.41
C ALA A 159 -2.60 8.62 14.11
N TYR A 160 -3.65 7.99 13.56
CA TYR A 160 -3.58 7.37 12.24
C TYR A 160 -3.25 8.42 11.16
N ASN A 161 -3.93 9.57 11.19
CA ASN A 161 -3.69 10.66 10.24
C ASN A 161 -2.24 11.18 10.32
N VAL A 162 -1.68 11.30 11.53
CA VAL A 162 -0.25 11.65 11.72
C VAL A 162 0.64 10.62 11.02
N SER A 163 0.37 9.32 11.19
CA SER A 163 1.16 8.27 10.52
C SER A 163 1.05 8.34 9.01
N LYS A 164 -0.14 8.68 8.48
CA LYS A 164 -0.36 8.77 7.03
C LYS A 164 0.25 10.04 6.41
N ALA A 165 0.31 11.14 7.15
CA ALA A 165 1.08 12.32 6.76
C ALA A 165 2.60 12.04 6.75
N ALA A 166 3.09 11.27 7.73
CA ALA A 166 4.48 10.84 7.79
C ALA A 166 4.87 9.96 6.58
N ASP A 167 4.00 9.05 6.13
CA ASP A 167 4.17 8.26 4.91
C ASP A 167 4.43 9.16 3.68
N MET A 168 3.65 10.24 3.53
CA MET A 168 3.79 11.17 2.41
C MET A 168 5.12 11.94 2.47
N GLN A 169 5.56 12.33 3.68
CA GLN A 169 6.84 12.99 3.84
C GLN A 169 8.02 12.03 3.61
N LEU A 170 7.89 10.78 4.06
CA LEU A 170 8.87 9.73 3.79
C LEU A 170 9.06 9.55 2.27
N ALA A 171 7.97 9.46 1.51
CA ALA A 171 8.03 9.33 0.05
C ALA A 171 8.74 10.54 -0.61
N ARG A 172 8.46 11.76 -0.17
CA ARG A 172 9.14 12.97 -0.70
C ARG A 172 10.63 12.95 -0.44
N ASN A 173 11.07 12.62 0.78
CA ASN A 173 12.47 12.57 1.13
C ASN A 173 13.24 11.54 0.30
N LEU A 174 12.69 10.33 0.22
CA LEU A 174 13.30 9.24 -0.56
C LEU A 174 13.30 9.54 -2.07
N ALA A 175 12.28 10.20 -2.59
CA ALA A 175 12.26 10.62 -3.99
C ALA A 175 13.36 11.63 -4.33
N VAL A 176 13.67 12.57 -3.43
CA VAL A 176 14.77 13.51 -3.60
C VAL A 176 16.12 12.80 -3.53
N GLU A 177 16.28 11.90 -2.58
CA GLU A 177 17.53 11.15 -2.36
C GLU A 177 17.82 10.17 -3.51
N TRP A 178 16.81 9.44 -3.97
CA TRP A 178 16.97 8.29 -4.88
C TRP A 178 16.59 8.57 -6.33
N GLY A 179 16.01 9.74 -6.61
CA GLY A 179 15.70 10.17 -7.98
C GLY A 179 16.89 10.12 -8.93
N PRO A 180 18.12 10.56 -8.53
CA PRO A 180 19.32 10.40 -9.37
C PRO A 180 19.65 8.98 -9.76
N SER A 181 19.17 7.99 -8.98
CA SER A 181 19.30 6.56 -9.27
C SER A 181 18.06 5.98 -9.95
N ASN A 182 17.16 6.82 -10.48
CA ASN A 182 15.94 6.38 -11.17
C ASN A 182 15.04 5.44 -10.32
N VAL A 183 15.08 5.54 -9.00
CA VAL A 183 14.17 4.86 -8.08
C VAL A 183 13.07 5.84 -7.69
N ARG A 184 11.84 5.49 -8.06
CA ARG A 184 10.67 6.34 -7.83
C ARG A 184 9.96 5.93 -6.55
N VAL A 185 9.56 6.93 -5.75
CA VAL A 185 8.83 6.69 -4.50
C VAL A 185 7.61 7.60 -4.47
N ASN A 186 6.42 7.01 -4.43
CA ASN A 186 5.16 7.75 -4.45
C ASN A 186 4.17 7.20 -3.42
N CYS A 187 3.17 8.00 -3.08
CA CYS A 187 2.05 7.59 -2.26
C CYS A 187 0.76 7.47 -3.07
N ILE A 188 -0.13 6.57 -2.65
CA ILE A 188 -1.55 6.64 -2.97
C ILE A 188 -2.28 7.08 -1.71
N ALA A 189 -3.21 8.02 -1.82
CA ALA A 189 -4.07 8.46 -0.74
C ALA A 189 -5.54 8.10 -1.04
N PRO A 190 -6.00 6.90 -0.65
CA PRO A 190 -7.38 6.51 -0.81
C PRO A 190 -8.33 7.34 0.08
N GLY A 191 -9.54 7.57 -0.43
CA GLY A 191 -10.69 7.95 0.38
C GLY A 191 -11.29 6.75 1.14
N LEU A 192 -12.59 6.80 1.44
CA LEU A 192 -13.29 5.64 1.99
C LEU A 192 -13.45 4.58 0.91
N VAL A 193 -12.90 3.38 1.17
CA VAL A 193 -12.95 2.21 0.29
C VAL A 193 -13.60 1.04 1.02
N GLN A 194 -14.43 0.28 0.32
CA GLN A 194 -15.15 -0.87 0.88
C GLN A 194 -14.19 -2.03 1.17
N THR A 195 -13.69 -2.06 2.40
CA THR A 195 -12.74 -3.05 2.91
C THR A 195 -13.11 -3.45 4.33
N ASP A 196 -12.62 -4.59 4.81
CA ASP A 196 -12.79 -4.98 6.22
C ASP A 196 -12.20 -3.96 7.20
N PHE A 197 -11.14 -3.25 6.79
CA PHE A 197 -10.53 -2.21 7.62
C PHE A 197 -11.50 -1.05 7.92
N ALA A 198 -12.36 -0.73 6.96
CA ALA A 198 -13.35 0.34 7.07
C ALA A 198 -14.77 -0.19 7.35
N LYS A 199 -14.92 -1.47 7.70
CA LYS A 199 -16.21 -2.17 7.81
C LYS A 199 -17.22 -1.44 8.72
N TYR A 200 -16.75 -0.93 9.85
CA TYR A 200 -17.58 -0.15 10.77
C TYR A 200 -18.26 1.06 10.11
N LEU A 201 -17.61 1.73 9.17
CA LEU A 201 -18.15 2.92 8.50
C LEU A 201 -19.17 2.55 7.42
N TRP A 202 -18.97 1.48 6.67
CA TRP A 202 -19.83 1.19 5.53
C TRP A 202 -20.96 0.17 5.82
N GLU A 203 -20.90 -0.56 6.91
CA GLU A 203 -22.02 -1.38 7.39
C GLU A 203 -23.11 -0.56 8.10
N ASN A 204 -22.80 0.66 8.53
CA ASN A 204 -23.77 1.58 9.09
C ASN A 204 -24.22 2.58 8.00
N PRO A 205 -25.50 2.51 7.55
CA PRO A 205 -25.99 3.38 6.46
C PRO A 205 -25.89 4.88 6.76
N GLU A 206 -26.07 5.28 8.02
CA GLU A 206 -26.01 6.69 8.43
C GLU A 206 -24.56 7.19 8.38
N LEU A 207 -23.60 6.42 8.91
CA LEU A 207 -22.19 6.76 8.84
C LEU A 207 -21.67 6.76 7.39
N LEU A 208 -22.08 5.77 6.60
CA LEU A 208 -21.75 5.73 5.19
C LEU A 208 -22.23 6.97 4.47
N LYS A 209 -23.48 7.36 4.69
CA LYS A 209 -24.05 8.57 4.10
C LYS A 209 -23.31 9.83 4.53
N GLN A 210 -22.96 9.97 5.82
CA GLN A 210 -22.20 11.13 6.32
C GLN A 210 -20.84 11.28 5.62
N VAL A 211 -20.19 10.17 5.25
CA VAL A 211 -18.90 10.20 4.57
C VAL A 211 -19.03 10.35 3.07
N THR A 212 -20.08 9.79 2.46
CA THR A 212 -20.28 9.83 0.99
C THR A 212 -21.01 11.05 0.50
N ASP A 213 -21.93 11.64 1.29
CA ASP A 213 -22.68 12.84 0.89
C ASP A 213 -21.79 14.05 0.53
N PRO A 214 -20.68 14.32 1.26
CA PRO A 214 -19.76 15.39 0.86
C PRO A 214 -18.93 15.05 -0.39
N ALA A 215 -18.71 13.76 -0.69
CA ALA A 215 -17.90 13.38 -1.84
C ALA A 215 -18.61 13.70 -3.17
N PRO A 216 -17.98 14.33 -4.15
CA PRO A 216 -18.58 14.60 -5.47
C PRO A 216 -19.15 13.35 -6.16
N LEU A 217 -18.50 12.19 -6.06
CA LEU A 217 -18.98 10.94 -6.66
C LEU A 217 -20.09 10.25 -5.84
N LYS A 218 -20.47 10.76 -4.65
CA LYS A 218 -21.61 10.29 -3.82
C LYS A 218 -21.61 8.80 -3.51
N ARG A 219 -20.46 8.14 -3.50
CA ARG A 219 -20.34 6.71 -3.21
C ARG A 219 -19.02 6.36 -2.53
N ILE A 220 -18.99 5.17 -1.94
CA ILE A 220 -17.77 4.54 -1.47
C ILE A 220 -16.94 4.01 -2.67
N GLY A 221 -15.62 4.06 -2.58
CA GLY A 221 -14.71 3.46 -3.55
C GLY A 221 -14.61 1.94 -3.40
N GLN A 222 -14.18 1.27 -4.46
CA GLN A 222 -13.87 -0.17 -4.45
C GLN A 222 -12.35 -0.39 -4.44
N PRO A 223 -11.85 -1.51 -3.87
CA PRO A 223 -10.43 -1.83 -3.87
C PRO A 223 -9.76 -1.77 -5.24
N ASP A 224 -10.44 -2.19 -6.28
CA ASP A 224 -9.97 -2.17 -7.68
C ASP A 224 -9.70 -0.75 -8.20
N GLU A 225 -10.46 0.24 -7.73
CA GLU A 225 -10.26 1.64 -8.13
C GLU A 225 -8.95 2.21 -7.57
N ILE A 226 -8.45 1.64 -6.47
CA ILE A 226 -7.14 1.96 -5.92
C ILE A 226 -6.03 1.17 -6.62
N ALA A 227 -6.33 -0.07 -7.00
CA ALA A 227 -5.36 -0.93 -7.67
C ALA A 227 -4.90 -0.39 -9.03
N GLY A 228 -5.79 0.28 -9.79
CA GLY A 228 -5.43 0.95 -11.03
C GLY A 228 -4.35 2.03 -10.84
N ALA A 229 -4.42 2.79 -9.75
CA ALA A 229 -3.39 3.77 -9.39
C ALA A 229 -2.04 3.09 -9.07
N ALA A 230 -2.07 1.93 -8.40
CA ALA A 230 -0.85 1.17 -8.13
C ALA A 230 -0.21 0.60 -9.41
N VAL A 231 -0.99 0.11 -10.37
CA VAL A 231 -0.49 -0.29 -11.70
C VAL A 231 0.18 0.89 -12.41
N TYR A 232 -0.46 2.06 -12.43
CA TYR A 232 0.13 3.27 -12.99
C TYR A 232 1.48 3.59 -12.34
N LEU A 233 1.54 3.65 -11.00
CA LEU A 233 2.77 3.99 -10.29
C LEU A 233 3.87 2.93 -10.40
N ALA A 234 3.51 1.66 -10.58
CA ALA A 234 4.45 0.57 -10.77
C ALA A 234 5.06 0.54 -12.17
N SER A 235 4.38 1.08 -13.15
CA SER A 235 4.67 0.92 -14.58
C SER A 235 5.50 2.06 -15.19
N PRO A 236 6.01 1.90 -16.43
CA PRO A 236 6.63 2.97 -17.21
C PRO A 236 5.73 4.18 -17.45
N ALA A 237 4.39 4.03 -17.36
CA ALA A 237 3.44 5.13 -17.52
C ALA A 237 3.67 6.28 -16.51
N SER A 238 4.28 5.97 -15.36
CA SER A 238 4.62 6.97 -14.33
C SER A 238 6.13 7.27 -14.24
N SER A 239 6.89 7.03 -15.32
CA SER A 239 8.36 7.20 -15.34
C SER A 239 8.83 8.61 -14.96
N TYR A 240 8.00 9.63 -15.16
CA TYR A 240 8.30 11.02 -14.77
C TYR A 240 7.61 11.47 -13.47
N MET A 241 7.17 10.51 -12.63
CA MET A 241 6.45 10.78 -11.38
C MET A 241 7.19 10.20 -10.18
N THR A 242 7.68 11.05 -9.30
CA THR A 242 8.28 10.67 -8.01
C THR A 242 7.99 11.71 -6.93
N GLY A 243 7.94 11.32 -5.67
CA GLY A 243 7.67 12.18 -4.51
C GLY A 243 6.22 12.66 -4.41
N GLN A 244 5.31 12.13 -5.23
CA GLN A 244 3.93 12.62 -5.30
C GLN A 244 2.97 11.76 -4.49
N THR A 245 1.83 12.36 -4.14
CA THR A 245 0.69 11.67 -3.55
C THR A 245 -0.47 11.70 -4.53
N LEU A 246 -0.82 10.53 -5.06
CA LEU A 246 -1.97 10.35 -5.96
C LEU A 246 -3.24 10.14 -5.11
N VAL A 247 -4.11 11.13 -5.08
CA VAL A 247 -5.37 11.08 -4.33
C VAL A 247 -6.43 10.36 -5.16
N VAL A 248 -7.06 9.33 -4.56
CA VAL A 248 -8.13 8.52 -5.17
C VAL A 248 -9.27 8.39 -4.16
N ASP A 249 -10.16 9.38 -4.13
CA ASP A 249 -11.08 9.59 -3.01
C ASP A 249 -12.51 9.99 -3.38
N GLY A 250 -12.87 9.92 -4.65
CA GLY A 250 -14.17 10.37 -5.13
C GLY A 250 -14.40 11.89 -5.03
N GLY A 251 -13.30 12.64 -4.85
CA GLY A 251 -13.29 14.10 -4.79
C GLY A 251 -13.54 14.69 -3.39
N ILE A 252 -13.58 13.87 -2.33
CA ILE A 252 -13.93 14.37 -0.99
C ILE A 252 -12.92 15.36 -0.41
N THR A 253 -11.64 15.30 -0.80
CA THR A 253 -10.62 16.24 -0.30
C THR A 253 -10.74 17.64 -0.89
N ILE A 254 -11.37 17.80 -2.04
CA ILE A 254 -11.59 19.10 -2.73
C ILE A 254 -12.99 19.65 -2.53
N ALA A 255 -13.89 18.89 -1.91
CA ALA A 255 -15.26 19.32 -1.61
C ALA A 255 -15.30 20.12 -0.30
N TRP A 256 -16.21 21.11 -0.24
CA TRP A 256 -16.51 21.96 0.93
C TRP A 256 -17.63 21.35 1.77
#